data_84e58fa8d1f00f192f3fc2529544c02f
#
_entry.id   84e58fa8d1f00f192f3fc2529544c02f
#
_cell.length_a   1.000
_cell.length_b   1.000
_cell.length_c   1.000
_cell.angle_alpha   90.00
_cell.angle_beta   90.00
_cell.angle_gamma   90.00
#
_symmetry.space_group_name_H-M   'P 1'
#
loop_
_entity.id
_entity.type
_entity.pdbx_description
1 polymer ?
#
loop_
_entity_poly.entity_id
_entity_poly.type
_entity_poly.pdbx_seq_one_letter_code
_entity_poly.pdbx_strand_id
1 'polypeptide(L)'
;MRRWTLRMIAWAATFAGLGACHAPPAPPPAPPPAPAPAPRAVTPRSYAVLDSGAARITIFLATTRRAVQSERPADRFGPDDADSLQFAAVGVNVPPYSARGTGELPRQGAFSSAFSSGPNPAKEFFVTSVIPADSNRFVQRIAADLAATRSRNVLVFVHGFNTSFEDAAVRAAQIAADLNFDGSIVLFSWPSAASVTSYVRDQEAARNAGFHLLRVLTGVLAATQPDHLELLGHSMGSETIAKALSLAAASDSLPRFDQVVFAAPDLDRRVFAREILPRLEARATRITLYASNDDDALRASRAVNGVWRLGLGGDSLVVVRGMDTIDATRVKADALGHTLFGNQAFLADLSALLAEGKSPAERRLLAVKRGDLEFFRFRGDPR
;
A
#
# COMPACT_ATOMS: atom_id res chain seq x y z
N MET A 1 -39.67 48.11 40.58
CA MET A 1 -39.32 48.50 41.98
C MET A 1 -38.00 47.89 42.37
N ARG A 2 -37.09 48.77 42.95
CA ARG A 2 -35.76 48.48 43.55
C ARG A 2 -34.66 48.01 42.59
N ARG A 3 -33.87 48.89 42.07
CA ARG A 3 -32.64 49.63 42.39
C ARG A 3 -31.77 48.98 43.48
N TRP A 4 -30.54 48.51 43.08
CA TRP A 4 -29.35 48.60 43.92
C TRP A 4 -28.13 48.94 43.06
N THR A 5 -27.47 49.98 43.52
CA THR A 5 -26.36 50.79 42.93
C THR A 5 -24.99 50.23 43.36
N LEU A 6 -24.04 50.45 42.50
CA LEU A 6 -22.59 50.70 42.67
C LEU A 6 -21.90 50.43 44.02
N ARG A 7 -20.75 49.77 43.93
CA ARG A 7 -19.52 50.27 44.62
C ARG A 7 -18.27 49.81 43.82
N MET A 8 -17.59 50.77 43.22
CA MET A 8 -16.18 50.75 42.82
C MET A 8 -15.32 50.85 44.07
N ILE A 9 -14.28 50.04 44.18
CA ILE A 9 -13.10 50.32 45.00
C ILE A 9 -11.87 50.03 44.18
N ALA A 10 -11.16 51.09 43.86
CA ALA A 10 -9.83 51.11 43.26
C ALA A 10 -8.79 50.69 44.33
N TRP A 11 -7.88 49.79 43.97
CA TRP A 11 -6.58 49.64 44.61
C TRP A 11 -5.51 49.68 43.52
N ALA A 12 -4.82 50.81 43.45
CA ALA A 12 -3.55 50.96 42.77
C ALA A 12 -2.45 50.53 43.74
N ALA A 13 -1.66 49.56 43.40
CA ALA A 13 -0.38 49.32 44.06
C ALA A 13 0.66 48.95 42.96
N THR A 14 1.54 49.89 42.80
CA THR A 14 2.76 49.86 41.99
C THR A 14 3.70 48.77 42.48
N PHE A 15 4.06 47.80 41.61
CA PHE A 15 5.28 47.01 41.74
C PHE A 15 6.02 47.01 40.44
N ALA A 16 7.06 47.85 40.38
CA ALA A 16 8.11 47.77 39.38
C ALA A 16 9.04 46.61 39.81
N GLY A 17 8.91 45.50 39.12
CA GLY A 17 9.82 44.37 39.23
C GLY A 17 10.38 44.09 37.85
N LEU A 18 11.63 44.42 37.60
CA LEU A 18 12.43 44.04 36.46
C LEU A 18 12.60 42.50 36.42
N GLY A 19 11.65 41.78 35.85
CA GLY A 19 11.79 40.40 35.52
C GLY A 19 12.45 40.26 34.15
N ALA A 20 13.75 39.96 34.09
CA ALA A 20 14.40 39.50 32.88
C ALA A 20 13.73 38.22 32.40
N CYS A 21 12.95 38.28 31.32
CA CYS A 21 12.45 37.12 30.62
C CYS A 21 13.62 36.32 30.05
N HIS A 22 14.09 35.33 30.79
CA HIS A 22 14.94 34.28 30.23
C HIS A 22 14.05 33.45 29.27
N ALA A 23 14.32 33.55 27.96
CA ALA A 23 13.75 32.65 27.00
C ALA A 23 14.20 31.21 27.39
N PRO A 24 13.31 30.21 27.34
CA PRO A 24 13.71 28.84 27.59
C PRO A 24 14.81 28.43 26.59
N PRO A 25 15.79 27.62 27.01
CA PRO A 25 16.85 27.15 26.12
C PRO A 25 16.22 26.44 24.93
N ALA A 26 16.75 26.68 23.73
CA ALA A 26 16.33 25.99 22.53
C ALA A 26 16.42 24.47 22.74
N PRO A 27 15.43 23.69 22.28
CA PRO A 27 15.52 22.24 22.37
C PRO A 27 16.78 21.75 21.66
N PRO A 28 17.42 20.70 22.18
CA PRO A 28 18.62 20.14 21.57
C PRO A 28 18.33 19.76 20.10
N PRO A 29 19.29 19.90 19.18
CA PRO A 29 19.11 19.49 17.80
C PRO A 29 18.71 18.02 17.74
N ALA A 30 17.73 17.71 16.89
CA ALA A 30 17.31 16.32 16.67
C ALA A 30 18.55 15.45 16.30
N PRO A 31 18.64 14.24 16.82
CA PRO A 31 19.73 13.34 16.46
C PRO A 31 19.75 13.16 14.94
N PRO A 32 20.93 13.01 14.33
CA PRO A 32 21.03 12.76 12.91
C PRO A 32 20.23 11.52 12.54
N PRO A 33 19.56 11.50 11.37
CA PRO A 33 18.84 10.32 10.91
C PRO A 33 19.77 9.11 10.90
N ALA A 34 19.28 7.96 11.33
CA ALA A 34 20.03 6.72 11.31
C ALA A 34 20.54 6.45 9.89
N PRO A 35 21.76 5.94 9.73
CA PRO A 35 22.30 5.62 8.41
C PRO A 35 21.35 4.67 7.68
N ALA A 36 21.10 4.92 6.39
CA ALA A 36 20.30 4.05 5.56
C ALA A 36 20.87 2.61 5.62
N PRO A 37 20.01 1.59 5.74
CA PRO A 37 20.47 0.21 5.73
C PRO A 37 21.23 -0.09 4.44
N ALA A 38 22.24 -0.93 4.53
CA ALA A 38 23.03 -1.34 3.37
C ALA A 38 22.13 -2.03 2.32
N PRO A 39 22.39 -1.85 1.02
CA PRO A 39 21.66 -2.54 -0.03
C PRO A 39 21.67 -4.05 0.16
N ARG A 40 20.50 -4.68 0.02
CA ARG A 40 20.37 -6.13 0.18
C ARG A 40 20.87 -6.84 -1.09
N ALA A 41 21.53 -7.98 -0.92
CA ALA A 41 21.87 -8.84 -2.04
C ALA A 41 20.59 -9.57 -2.50
N VAL A 42 20.11 -9.26 -3.70
CA VAL A 42 18.92 -9.90 -4.28
C VAL A 42 19.32 -11.18 -4.99
N THR A 43 18.76 -12.29 -4.57
CA THR A 43 18.77 -13.52 -5.37
C THR A 43 17.36 -13.82 -5.81
N PRO A 44 17.14 -14.01 -7.11
CA PRO A 44 15.80 -14.31 -7.63
C PRO A 44 15.21 -15.55 -6.99
N ARG A 45 13.90 -15.50 -6.64
CA ARG A 45 13.17 -16.68 -6.20
C ARG A 45 12.88 -17.57 -7.41
N SER A 46 13.29 -18.84 -7.33
CA SER A 46 12.93 -19.84 -8.32
C SER A 46 11.52 -20.35 -8.03
N TYR A 47 10.54 -19.92 -8.83
CA TYR A 47 9.20 -20.50 -8.81
C TYR A 47 9.20 -21.83 -9.60
N ALA A 48 8.37 -22.79 -9.18
CA ALA A 48 8.17 -24.02 -9.93
C ALA A 48 7.62 -23.70 -11.32
N VAL A 49 8.39 -24.03 -12.35
CA VAL A 49 7.99 -23.85 -13.75
C VAL A 49 7.25 -25.10 -14.21
N LEU A 50 6.07 -24.92 -14.81
CA LEU A 50 5.25 -25.98 -15.38
C LEU A 50 5.71 -26.30 -16.80
N ASP A 51 5.27 -27.43 -17.37
CA ASP A 51 5.58 -27.86 -18.75
C ASP A 51 5.18 -26.80 -19.80
N SER A 52 4.18 -25.97 -19.51
CA SER A 52 3.76 -24.83 -20.33
C SER A 52 4.73 -23.66 -20.32
N GLY A 53 5.80 -23.69 -19.51
CA GLY A 53 6.68 -22.54 -19.24
C GLY A 53 6.07 -21.55 -18.25
N ALA A 54 4.82 -21.73 -17.81
CA ALA A 54 4.18 -20.93 -16.78
C ALA A 54 4.73 -21.27 -15.39
N ALA A 55 4.62 -20.34 -14.45
CA ALA A 55 4.92 -20.56 -13.05
C ALA A 55 3.64 -20.62 -12.21
N ARG A 56 3.67 -21.34 -11.10
CA ARG A 56 2.63 -21.27 -10.08
C ARG A 56 3.15 -20.52 -8.88
N ILE A 57 2.49 -19.44 -8.52
CA ILE A 57 2.82 -18.64 -7.34
C ILE A 57 1.74 -18.82 -6.28
N THR A 58 2.16 -19.03 -5.04
CA THR A 58 1.25 -19.03 -3.89
C THR A 58 1.17 -17.65 -3.30
N ILE A 59 -0.05 -17.11 -3.20
CA ILE A 59 -0.38 -15.87 -2.51
C ILE A 59 -1.09 -16.23 -1.19
N PHE A 60 -0.65 -15.65 -0.08
CA PHE A 60 -1.29 -15.81 1.22
C PHE A 60 -2.39 -14.75 1.35
N LEU A 61 -3.64 -15.20 1.38
CA LEU A 61 -4.81 -14.33 1.44
C LEU A 61 -5.26 -14.13 2.89
N ALA A 62 -5.36 -12.88 3.32
CA ALA A 62 -6.15 -12.46 4.46
C ALA A 62 -7.28 -11.57 3.93
N THR A 63 -8.55 -11.88 4.24
CA THR A 63 -9.68 -11.18 3.60
C THR A 63 -10.87 -11.01 4.53
N THR A 64 -11.59 -9.91 4.34
CA THR A 64 -12.92 -9.66 4.91
C THR A 64 -14.04 -9.89 3.90
N ARG A 65 -13.73 -10.43 2.72
CA ARG A 65 -14.73 -10.83 1.74
C ARG A 65 -15.49 -12.06 2.21
N ARG A 66 -16.79 -12.10 1.97
CA ARG A 66 -17.62 -13.29 2.24
C ARG A 66 -17.22 -14.44 1.32
N ALA A 67 -16.96 -15.60 1.91
CA ALA A 67 -16.75 -16.81 1.15
C ALA A 67 -18.02 -17.23 0.43
N VAL A 68 -17.86 -17.70 -0.81
CA VAL A 68 -18.94 -18.17 -1.69
C VAL A 68 -18.68 -19.60 -2.08
N GLN A 69 -19.73 -20.41 -2.14
CA GLN A 69 -19.65 -21.76 -2.70
C GLN A 69 -19.55 -21.66 -4.22
N SER A 70 -18.40 -22.01 -4.75
CA SER A 70 -18.16 -22.04 -6.21
C SER A 70 -17.18 -23.14 -6.56
N GLU A 71 -17.40 -23.80 -7.69
CA GLU A 71 -16.45 -24.76 -8.26
C GLU A 71 -15.23 -24.04 -8.86
N ARG A 72 -15.42 -22.81 -9.33
CA ARG A 72 -14.32 -21.98 -9.86
C ARG A 72 -13.54 -21.35 -8.69
N PRO A 73 -12.25 -21.59 -8.57
CA PRO A 73 -11.43 -20.98 -7.51
C PRO A 73 -11.48 -19.45 -7.51
N ALA A 74 -11.58 -18.85 -8.68
CA ALA A 74 -11.68 -17.41 -8.87
C ALA A 74 -12.90 -16.74 -8.22
N ASP A 75 -13.99 -17.49 -8.04
CA ASP A 75 -15.27 -16.99 -7.51
C ASP A 75 -15.49 -17.37 -6.03
N ARG A 76 -14.45 -17.86 -5.33
CA ARG A 76 -14.57 -18.32 -3.93
C ARG A 76 -14.79 -17.21 -2.91
N PHE A 77 -14.56 -15.96 -3.26
CA PHE A 77 -14.81 -14.81 -2.40
C PHE A 77 -15.57 -13.72 -3.17
N GLY A 78 -16.73 -13.35 -2.64
CA GLY A 78 -17.63 -12.36 -3.24
C GLY A 78 -17.29 -10.92 -2.89
N PRO A 79 -18.14 -9.99 -3.32
CA PRO A 79 -18.00 -8.55 -3.02
C PRO A 79 -18.60 -8.17 -1.66
N ASP A 80 -19.27 -9.08 -0.96
CA ASP A 80 -19.89 -8.78 0.31
C ASP A 80 -18.90 -8.90 1.46
N ASP A 81 -19.16 -8.14 2.53
CA ASP A 81 -18.38 -8.20 3.74
C ASP A 81 -18.69 -9.49 4.54
N ALA A 82 -17.64 -10.07 5.11
CA ALA A 82 -17.75 -11.13 6.11
C ALA A 82 -17.58 -10.52 7.50
N ASP A 83 -18.32 -11.03 8.47
CA ASP A 83 -18.23 -10.55 9.87
C ASP A 83 -16.90 -10.92 10.55
N SER A 84 -16.05 -11.66 9.86
CA SER A 84 -14.77 -12.15 10.38
C SER A 84 -13.68 -12.20 9.33
N LEU A 85 -12.44 -12.07 9.81
CA LEU A 85 -11.23 -12.23 8.99
C LEU A 85 -11.07 -13.70 8.58
N GLN A 86 -10.89 -13.95 7.29
CA GLN A 86 -10.71 -15.26 6.69
C GLN A 86 -9.33 -15.37 6.06
N PHE A 87 -8.79 -16.60 6.02
CA PHE A 87 -7.46 -16.88 5.49
C PHE A 87 -7.48 -18.00 4.47
N ALA A 88 -6.62 -17.91 3.47
CA ALA A 88 -6.41 -18.98 2.50
C ALA A 88 -4.99 -18.92 1.91
N ALA A 89 -4.54 -20.04 1.34
CA ALA A 89 -3.46 -20.05 0.36
C ALA A 89 -4.08 -20.10 -1.03
N VAL A 90 -3.71 -19.17 -1.89
CA VAL A 90 -4.26 -18.99 -3.25
C VAL A 90 -3.16 -19.30 -4.26
N GLY A 91 -3.36 -20.35 -5.05
CA GLY A 91 -2.49 -20.66 -6.18
C GLY A 91 -2.88 -19.82 -7.40
N VAL A 92 -1.91 -19.15 -8.01
CA VAL A 92 -2.11 -18.34 -9.22
C VAL A 92 -1.18 -18.83 -10.31
N ASN A 93 -1.72 -19.05 -11.51
CA ASN A 93 -0.93 -19.26 -12.71
C ASN A 93 -0.34 -17.94 -13.20
N VAL A 94 0.95 -17.94 -13.47
CA VAL A 94 1.69 -16.79 -14.01
C VAL A 94 2.29 -17.22 -15.33
N PRO A 95 1.89 -16.63 -16.47
CA PRO A 95 2.42 -16.99 -17.77
C PRO A 95 3.91 -16.64 -17.88
N PRO A 96 4.65 -17.24 -18.87
CA PRO A 96 6.04 -16.89 -19.12
C PRO A 96 6.21 -15.38 -19.33
N TYR A 97 7.39 -14.84 -18.97
CA TYR A 97 7.67 -13.41 -19.10
C TYR A 97 7.40 -12.86 -20.50
N SER A 98 7.72 -13.63 -21.56
CA SER A 98 7.45 -13.27 -22.95
C SER A 98 5.96 -13.10 -23.30
N ALA A 99 5.08 -13.69 -22.51
CA ALA A 99 3.63 -13.62 -22.68
C ALA A 99 2.93 -12.64 -21.71
N ARG A 100 3.66 -12.05 -20.75
CA ARG A 100 3.07 -11.17 -19.74
C ARG A 100 2.63 -9.80 -20.27
N GLY A 101 3.03 -9.44 -21.49
CA GLY A 101 2.63 -8.18 -22.12
C GLY A 101 3.09 -6.93 -21.38
N THR A 102 2.57 -5.77 -21.77
CA THR A 102 2.88 -4.45 -21.20
C THR A 102 1.98 -4.08 -20.00
N GLY A 103 1.63 -5.04 -19.15
CA GLY A 103 1.12 -4.73 -17.83
C GLY A 103 -0.39 -4.60 -17.64
N GLU A 104 -1.20 -4.70 -18.66
CA GLU A 104 -2.62 -4.93 -18.45
C GLU A 104 -2.82 -6.39 -18.01
N LEU A 105 -3.56 -6.59 -16.90
CA LEU A 105 -4.04 -7.92 -16.57
C LEU A 105 -4.86 -8.43 -17.75
N PRO A 106 -4.62 -9.65 -18.25
CA PRO A 106 -5.50 -10.23 -19.25
C PRO A 106 -6.92 -10.28 -18.65
N ARG A 107 -7.76 -9.36 -19.07
CA ARG A 107 -9.18 -9.44 -18.75
C ARG A 107 -9.73 -10.60 -19.53
N GLN A 108 -10.19 -11.64 -18.85
CA GLN A 108 -11.14 -12.55 -19.46
C GLN A 108 -12.34 -11.69 -19.87
N GLY A 109 -12.44 -11.37 -21.15
CA GLY A 109 -13.61 -10.68 -21.66
C GLY A 109 -14.83 -11.54 -21.32
N ALA A 110 -15.92 -10.92 -20.87
CA ALA A 110 -17.20 -11.58 -20.57
C ALA A 110 -17.72 -12.44 -21.76
N PHE A 111 -17.15 -12.28 -22.94
CA PHE A 111 -17.44 -13.06 -24.16
C PHE A 111 -16.52 -14.26 -24.39
N SER A 112 -15.32 -14.34 -23.77
CA SER A 112 -14.44 -15.48 -23.97
C SER A 112 -14.83 -16.71 -23.15
N SER A 113 -15.52 -16.52 -22.04
CA SER A 113 -15.92 -17.61 -21.14
C SER A 113 -17.01 -18.55 -21.72
N ALA A 114 -17.78 -18.09 -22.72
CA ALA A 114 -18.86 -18.87 -23.31
C ALA A 114 -18.40 -19.89 -24.35
N PHE A 115 -17.18 -19.78 -24.89
CA PHE A 115 -16.70 -20.60 -26.03
C PHE A 115 -15.27 -21.13 -25.88
N SER A 116 -14.59 -20.90 -24.76
CA SER A 116 -13.20 -21.33 -24.59
C SER A 116 -13.08 -22.58 -23.72
N SER A 117 -12.14 -23.45 -24.07
CA SER A 117 -11.73 -24.66 -23.36
C SER A 117 -11.01 -24.39 -22.01
N GLY A 118 -11.35 -23.31 -21.30
CA GLY A 118 -10.70 -22.85 -20.06
C GLY A 118 -9.52 -21.89 -20.30
N PRO A 119 -8.96 -21.29 -19.24
CA PRO A 119 -7.86 -20.34 -19.32
C PRO A 119 -6.58 -21.02 -19.86
N ASN A 120 -5.82 -20.29 -20.69
CA ASN A 120 -4.57 -20.78 -21.29
C ASN A 120 -3.36 -20.49 -20.36
N PRO A 121 -2.73 -21.51 -19.74
CA PRO A 121 -1.64 -21.29 -18.78
C PRO A 121 -0.42 -20.57 -19.37
N ALA A 122 -0.16 -20.74 -20.67
CA ALA A 122 0.98 -20.11 -21.34
C ALA A 122 0.76 -18.62 -21.66
N LYS A 123 -0.47 -18.12 -21.51
CA LYS A 123 -0.82 -16.72 -21.92
C LYS A 123 -1.50 -15.91 -20.83
N GLU A 124 -2.14 -16.56 -19.86
CA GLU A 124 -3.09 -15.90 -18.96
C GLU A 124 -2.72 -16.08 -17.50
N PHE A 125 -2.93 -15.01 -16.70
CA PHE A 125 -2.98 -15.10 -15.26
C PHE A 125 -4.38 -15.56 -14.84
N PHE A 126 -4.48 -16.51 -13.92
CA PHE A 126 -5.75 -16.93 -13.33
C PHE A 126 -5.54 -17.66 -12.01
N VAL A 127 -6.55 -17.63 -11.16
CA VAL A 127 -6.55 -18.36 -9.88
C VAL A 127 -6.76 -19.86 -10.15
N THR A 128 -5.80 -20.68 -9.72
CA THR A 128 -5.82 -22.15 -9.93
C THR A 128 -6.38 -22.92 -8.75
N SER A 129 -6.24 -22.37 -7.54
CA SER A 129 -6.69 -23.04 -6.31
C SER A 129 -6.89 -22.02 -5.17
N VAL A 130 -7.81 -22.35 -4.27
CA VAL A 130 -8.01 -21.64 -3.00
C VAL A 130 -8.11 -22.69 -1.91
N ILE A 131 -7.17 -22.67 -0.97
CA ILE A 131 -7.09 -23.61 0.14
C ILE A 131 -7.32 -22.85 1.44
N PRO A 132 -8.53 -22.86 2.02
CA PRO A 132 -8.83 -22.19 3.28
C PRO A 132 -7.91 -22.63 4.41
N ALA A 133 -7.70 -21.78 5.38
CA ALA A 133 -6.90 -22.02 6.57
C ALA A 133 -7.50 -21.28 7.76
N ASP A 134 -7.32 -21.81 8.95
CA ASP A 134 -7.39 -21.05 10.17
C ASP A 134 -6.12 -20.19 10.36
N SER A 135 -6.13 -19.28 11.34
CA SER A 135 -5.02 -18.38 11.59
C SER A 135 -3.70 -19.11 11.89
N ASN A 136 -3.74 -20.22 12.64
CA ASN A 136 -2.54 -20.99 12.99
C ASN A 136 -1.93 -21.65 11.77
N ARG A 137 -2.74 -22.31 10.94
CA ARG A 137 -2.28 -22.89 9.68
C ARG A 137 -1.79 -21.85 8.70
N PHE A 138 -2.41 -20.68 8.67
CA PHE A 138 -1.97 -19.57 7.85
C PHE A 138 -0.55 -19.11 8.24
N VAL A 139 -0.31 -18.88 9.54
CA VAL A 139 1.02 -18.55 10.09
C VAL A 139 2.04 -19.63 9.77
N GLN A 140 1.71 -20.90 9.98
CA GLN A 140 2.60 -22.03 9.69
C GLN A 140 2.99 -22.11 8.21
N ARG A 141 2.04 -21.85 7.30
CA ARG A 141 2.31 -21.87 5.85
C ARG A 141 3.22 -20.71 5.44
N ILE A 142 2.99 -19.50 5.95
CA ILE A 142 3.89 -18.36 5.69
C ILE A 142 5.27 -18.68 6.26
N ALA A 143 5.38 -19.16 7.49
CA ALA A 143 6.66 -19.50 8.10
C ALA A 143 7.42 -20.57 7.29
N ALA A 144 6.72 -21.59 6.78
CA ALA A 144 7.31 -22.62 5.92
C ALA A 144 7.78 -22.04 4.56
N ASP A 145 6.99 -21.14 3.97
CA ASP A 145 7.36 -20.46 2.72
C ASP A 145 8.58 -19.57 2.93
N LEU A 146 8.63 -18.80 4.03
CA LEU A 146 9.76 -17.96 4.41
C LEU A 146 11.04 -18.79 4.67
N ALA A 147 10.91 -19.99 5.22
CA ALA A 147 12.05 -20.89 5.41
C ALA A 147 12.70 -21.34 4.08
N ALA A 148 11.94 -21.29 2.99
CA ALA A 148 12.43 -21.59 1.64
C ALA A 148 13.00 -20.36 0.91
N THR A 149 12.85 -19.16 1.48
CA THR A 149 13.44 -17.92 0.96
C THR A 149 14.78 -17.62 1.64
N ARG A 150 15.60 -16.77 1.01
CA ARG A 150 16.89 -16.36 1.59
C ARG A 150 16.75 -15.14 2.47
N SER A 151 15.82 -14.26 2.13
CA SER A 151 15.67 -12.94 2.74
C SER A 151 14.55 -12.88 3.78
N ARG A 152 13.73 -13.93 3.92
CA ARG A 152 12.57 -14.00 4.83
C ARG A 152 11.70 -12.73 4.81
N ASN A 153 11.52 -12.16 3.62
CA ASN A 153 10.73 -10.95 3.40
C ASN A 153 9.24 -11.28 3.35
N VAL A 154 8.41 -10.40 3.90
CA VAL A 154 6.95 -10.42 3.72
C VAL A 154 6.51 -9.11 3.12
N LEU A 155 5.88 -9.16 1.95
CA LEU A 155 5.19 -8.03 1.35
C LEU A 155 3.69 -8.15 1.58
N VAL A 156 3.11 -7.19 2.30
CA VAL A 156 1.65 -7.04 2.43
C VAL A 156 1.17 -6.11 1.33
N PHE A 157 0.35 -6.62 0.44
CA PHE A 157 -0.28 -5.84 -0.62
C PHE A 157 -1.76 -5.60 -0.32
N VAL A 158 -2.21 -4.34 -0.40
CA VAL A 158 -3.60 -3.92 -0.22
C VAL A 158 -4.10 -3.32 -1.52
N HIS A 159 -5.06 -3.99 -2.16
CA HIS A 159 -5.58 -3.61 -3.48
C HIS A 159 -6.48 -2.35 -3.43
N GLY A 160 -6.73 -1.78 -4.60
CA GLY A 160 -7.54 -0.58 -4.79
C GLY A 160 -9.03 -0.83 -5.02
N PHE A 161 -9.70 0.24 -5.46
CA PHE A 161 -11.10 0.27 -5.87
C PHE A 161 -11.37 -0.58 -7.12
N ASN A 162 -12.63 -0.97 -7.32
CA ASN A 162 -13.11 -1.70 -8.51
C ASN A 162 -12.31 -2.98 -8.79
N THR A 163 -12.03 -3.74 -7.75
CA THR A 163 -11.17 -4.92 -7.81
C THR A 163 -11.92 -6.14 -7.28
N SER A 164 -12.09 -7.17 -8.10
CA SER A 164 -12.62 -8.48 -7.68
C SER A 164 -11.58 -9.24 -6.84
N PHE A 165 -12.00 -10.37 -6.24
CA PHE A 165 -11.05 -11.27 -5.57
C PHE A 165 -10.01 -11.81 -6.54
N GLU A 166 -10.43 -12.26 -7.74
CA GLU A 166 -9.51 -12.78 -8.75
C GLU A 166 -8.52 -11.71 -9.18
N ASP A 167 -8.99 -10.49 -9.51
CA ASP A 167 -8.11 -9.40 -9.92
C ASP A 167 -7.08 -9.05 -8.84
N ALA A 168 -7.48 -9.05 -7.57
CA ALA A 168 -6.57 -8.80 -6.45
C ALA A 168 -5.49 -9.89 -6.32
N ALA A 169 -5.89 -11.17 -6.41
CA ALA A 169 -4.97 -12.31 -6.31
C ALA A 169 -4.01 -12.35 -7.50
N VAL A 170 -4.51 -12.14 -8.70
CA VAL A 170 -3.71 -12.07 -9.92
C VAL A 170 -2.72 -10.88 -9.87
N ARG A 171 -3.17 -9.71 -9.41
CA ARG A 171 -2.28 -8.55 -9.24
C ARG A 171 -1.17 -8.82 -8.22
N ALA A 172 -1.48 -9.45 -7.10
CA ALA A 172 -0.48 -9.84 -6.11
C ALA A 172 0.56 -10.82 -6.69
N ALA A 173 0.11 -11.80 -7.47
CA ALA A 173 1.01 -12.75 -8.14
C ALA A 173 1.84 -12.09 -9.26
N GLN A 174 1.27 -11.14 -9.99
CA GLN A 174 2.00 -10.34 -10.97
C GLN A 174 3.12 -9.53 -10.28
N ILE A 175 2.81 -8.83 -9.18
CA ILE A 175 3.81 -8.10 -8.40
C ILE A 175 4.93 -9.04 -7.96
N ALA A 176 4.61 -10.22 -7.40
CA ALA A 176 5.61 -11.22 -7.00
C ALA A 176 6.52 -11.62 -8.15
N ALA A 177 5.94 -11.89 -9.32
CA ALA A 177 6.66 -12.34 -10.51
C ALA A 177 7.50 -11.24 -11.17
N ASP A 178 6.92 -10.05 -11.33
CA ASP A 178 7.57 -8.93 -12.04
C ASP A 178 8.70 -8.30 -11.21
N LEU A 179 8.55 -8.28 -9.88
CA LEU A 179 9.62 -7.87 -8.96
C LEU A 179 10.65 -8.99 -8.71
N ASN A 180 10.36 -10.21 -9.13
CA ASN A 180 11.13 -11.39 -8.76
C ASN A 180 11.35 -11.47 -7.24
N PHE A 181 10.27 -11.25 -6.48
CA PHE A 181 10.32 -11.01 -5.05
C PHE A 181 10.73 -12.27 -4.28
N ASP A 182 11.86 -12.21 -3.58
CA ASP A 182 12.34 -13.30 -2.72
C ASP A 182 11.71 -13.20 -1.33
N GLY A 183 10.46 -13.62 -1.23
CA GLY A 183 9.69 -13.53 0.00
C GLY A 183 8.27 -14.06 -0.17
N SER A 184 7.48 -13.96 0.89
CA SER A 184 6.07 -14.30 0.89
C SER A 184 5.22 -13.08 0.58
N ILE A 185 4.23 -13.23 -0.31
CA ILE A 185 3.24 -12.19 -0.58
C ILE A 185 1.98 -12.47 0.22
N VAL A 186 1.59 -11.52 1.06
CA VAL A 186 0.32 -11.50 1.76
C VAL A 186 -0.60 -10.49 1.09
N LEU A 187 -1.64 -10.97 0.43
CA LEU A 187 -2.72 -10.14 -0.08
C LEU A 187 -3.72 -9.87 1.04
N PHE A 188 -3.89 -8.61 1.42
CA PHE A 188 -5.04 -8.20 2.21
C PHE A 188 -6.14 -7.73 1.26
N SER A 189 -7.23 -8.52 1.17
CA SER A 189 -8.34 -8.24 0.25
C SER A 189 -9.60 -7.82 0.99
N TRP A 190 -9.96 -6.54 0.84
CA TRP A 190 -11.21 -5.97 1.35
C TRP A 190 -12.35 -6.11 0.31
N PRO A 191 -13.64 -6.04 0.70
CA PRO A 191 -14.77 -6.43 -0.16
C PRO A 191 -15.18 -5.32 -1.14
N SER A 192 -14.28 -4.98 -2.08
CA SER A 192 -14.63 -4.13 -3.22
C SER A 192 -15.66 -4.82 -4.11
N ALA A 193 -16.65 -4.05 -4.56
CA ALA A 193 -17.75 -4.52 -5.39
C ALA A 193 -17.36 -4.87 -6.83
N ALA A 194 -16.13 -4.56 -7.25
CA ALA A 194 -15.69 -4.68 -8.64
C ALA A 194 -16.62 -3.96 -9.61
N SER A 195 -17.11 -2.79 -9.22
CA SER A 195 -18.05 -1.95 -10.00
C SER A 195 -17.71 -0.48 -9.83
N VAL A 196 -17.60 0.23 -10.95
CA VAL A 196 -17.28 1.67 -10.97
C VAL A 196 -18.36 2.53 -10.29
N THR A 197 -19.60 2.07 -10.22
CA THR A 197 -20.70 2.79 -9.57
C THR A 197 -20.69 2.65 -8.05
N SER A 198 -19.88 1.76 -7.49
CA SER A 198 -19.87 1.43 -6.05
C SER A 198 -18.80 2.22 -5.27
N TYR A 199 -18.30 3.34 -5.79
CA TYR A 199 -17.18 4.06 -5.19
C TYR A 199 -17.39 4.41 -3.70
N VAL A 200 -18.54 4.99 -3.34
CA VAL A 200 -18.82 5.42 -1.95
C VAL A 200 -18.92 4.21 -1.01
N ARG A 201 -19.63 3.15 -1.45
CA ARG A 201 -19.72 1.89 -0.70
C ARG A 201 -18.33 1.28 -0.48
N ASP A 202 -17.54 1.21 -1.53
CA ASP A 202 -16.21 0.62 -1.49
C ASP A 202 -15.26 1.42 -0.60
N GLN A 203 -15.38 2.76 -0.58
CA GLN A 203 -14.58 3.60 0.31
C GLN A 203 -14.90 3.31 1.79
N GLU A 204 -16.15 3.10 2.13
CA GLU A 204 -16.54 2.71 3.48
C GLU A 204 -16.06 1.29 3.82
N ALA A 205 -16.22 0.34 2.92
CA ALA A 205 -15.73 -1.03 3.08
C ALA A 205 -14.20 -1.08 3.27
N ALA A 206 -13.45 -0.28 2.50
CA ALA A 206 -12.00 -0.17 2.65
C ALA A 206 -11.59 0.36 4.03
N ARG A 207 -12.28 1.39 4.53
CA ARG A 207 -12.04 1.94 5.88
C ARG A 207 -12.37 0.93 6.97
N ASN A 208 -13.53 0.26 6.89
CA ASN A 208 -13.96 -0.74 7.87
C ASN A 208 -12.98 -1.92 7.93
N ALA A 209 -12.45 -2.35 6.79
CA ALA A 209 -11.43 -3.40 6.70
C ALA A 209 -10.11 -3.04 7.41
N GLY A 210 -9.85 -1.77 7.70
CA GLY A 210 -8.64 -1.33 8.39
C GLY A 210 -8.45 -1.94 9.78
N PHE A 211 -9.54 -2.20 10.51
CA PHE A 211 -9.48 -2.92 11.79
C PHE A 211 -8.92 -4.35 11.61
N HIS A 212 -9.34 -5.03 10.56
CA HIS A 212 -8.88 -6.37 10.25
C HIS A 212 -7.44 -6.39 9.74
N LEU A 213 -7.04 -5.38 8.94
CA LEU A 213 -5.65 -5.22 8.53
C LEU A 213 -4.74 -5.04 9.75
N LEU A 214 -5.14 -4.22 10.73
CA LEU A 214 -4.38 -4.06 11.98
C LEU A 214 -4.17 -5.41 12.67
N ARG A 215 -5.21 -6.23 12.79
CA ARG A 215 -5.11 -7.59 13.38
C ARG A 215 -4.16 -8.50 12.60
N VAL A 216 -4.14 -8.40 11.27
CA VAL A 216 -3.18 -9.14 10.43
C VAL A 216 -1.76 -8.69 10.72
N LEU A 217 -1.51 -7.39 10.76
CA LEU A 217 -0.17 -6.83 10.97
C LEU A 217 0.38 -7.14 12.37
N THR A 218 -0.45 -6.96 13.42
CA THR A 218 -0.01 -7.07 14.82
C THR A 218 -0.06 -8.50 15.37
N GLY A 219 -0.97 -9.32 14.88
CA GLY A 219 -1.17 -10.69 15.37
C GLY A 219 -0.56 -11.73 14.44
N VAL A 220 -1.09 -11.80 13.22
CA VAL A 220 -0.76 -12.90 12.29
C VAL A 220 0.67 -12.79 11.78
N LEU A 221 1.07 -11.61 11.30
CA LEU A 221 2.42 -11.43 10.74
C LEU A 221 3.50 -11.37 11.81
N ALA A 222 3.22 -10.78 12.96
CA ALA A 222 4.14 -10.82 14.08
C ALA A 222 4.51 -12.25 14.50
N ALA A 223 3.56 -13.20 14.42
CA ALA A 223 3.80 -14.60 14.71
C ALA A 223 4.65 -15.32 13.65
N THR A 224 4.79 -14.80 12.43
CA THR A 224 5.66 -15.37 11.39
C THR A 224 7.11 -14.94 11.53
N GLN A 225 7.40 -13.91 12.32
CA GLN A 225 8.72 -13.34 12.57
C GLN A 225 9.53 -13.13 11.27
N PRO A 226 9.04 -12.32 10.33
CA PRO A 226 9.80 -11.98 9.14
C PRO A 226 11.02 -11.13 9.51
N ASP A 227 12.12 -11.27 8.77
CA ASP A 227 13.29 -10.40 8.94
C ASP A 227 13.02 -9.00 8.37
N HIS A 228 12.18 -8.95 7.32
CA HIS A 228 11.77 -7.72 6.67
C HIS A 228 10.28 -7.74 6.37
N LEU A 229 9.62 -6.62 6.66
CA LEU A 229 8.19 -6.41 6.43
C LEU A 229 7.97 -5.17 5.57
N GLU A 230 7.38 -5.38 4.41
CA GLU A 230 7.01 -4.33 3.48
C GLU A 230 5.47 -4.20 3.40
N LEU A 231 4.99 -2.97 3.25
CA LEU A 231 3.57 -2.66 3.11
C LEU A 231 3.35 -1.83 1.85
N LEU A 232 2.53 -2.32 0.93
CA LEU A 232 2.21 -1.68 -0.34
C LEU A 232 0.70 -1.46 -0.45
N GLY A 233 0.28 -0.21 -0.47
CA GLY A 233 -1.10 0.19 -0.72
C GLY A 233 -1.27 0.79 -2.11
N HIS A 234 -2.27 0.32 -2.84
CA HIS A 234 -2.67 0.89 -4.12
C HIS A 234 -4.01 1.60 -4.00
N SER A 235 -4.08 2.83 -4.52
CA SER A 235 -5.34 3.58 -4.64
C SER A 235 -6.13 3.62 -3.32
N MET A 236 -7.39 3.21 -3.31
CA MET A 236 -8.28 3.13 -2.14
C MET A 236 -7.78 2.15 -1.06
N GLY A 237 -6.90 1.20 -1.37
CA GLY A 237 -6.23 0.38 -0.35
C GLY A 237 -5.43 1.19 0.66
N SER A 238 -5.04 2.42 0.29
CA SER A 238 -4.40 3.38 1.20
C SER A 238 -5.32 3.87 2.32
N GLU A 239 -6.65 3.91 2.10
CA GLU A 239 -7.64 4.20 3.16
C GLU A 239 -7.66 3.07 4.20
N THR A 240 -7.56 1.80 3.76
CA THR A 240 -7.46 0.64 4.65
C THR A 240 -6.22 0.71 5.52
N ILE A 241 -5.06 1.03 4.92
CA ILE A 241 -3.78 1.21 5.64
C ILE A 241 -3.88 2.37 6.62
N ALA A 242 -4.37 3.53 6.16
CA ALA A 242 -4.51 4.71 7.00
C ALA A 242 -5.39 4.44 8.23
N LYS A 243 -6.51 3.73 8.04
CA LYS A 243 -7.39 3.35 9.14
C LYS A 243 -6.72 2.38 10.11
N ALA A 244 -6.00 1.37 9.63
CA ALA A 244 -5.24 0.45 10.46
C ALA A 244 -4.21 1.19 11.34
N LEU A 245 -3.45 2.11 10.74
CA LEU A 245 -2.45 2.93 11.44
C LEU A 245 -3.09 3.90 12.43
N SER A 246 -4.25 4.49 12.11
CA SER A 246 -4.99 5.37 13.03
C SER A 246 -5.48 4.62 14.26
N LEU A 247 -5.96 3.39 14.09
CA LEU A 247 -6.43 2.55 15.20
C LEU A 247 -5.27 2.07 16.09
N ALA A 248 -4.10 1.86 15.53
CA ALA A 248 -2.91 1.44 16.26
C ALA A 248 -2.32 2.53 17.15
N ALA A 249 -2.72 3.78 17.01
CA ALA A 249 -2.17 4.92 17.74
C ALA A 249 -2.26 4.81 19.27
N ALA A 250 -3.20 4.00 19.78
CA ALA A 250 -3.39 3.74 21.21
C ALA A 250 -2.52 2.57 21.73
N SER A 251 -1.85 1.83 20.88
CA SER A 251 -1.05 0.67 21.26
C SER A 251 0.30 0.67 20.54
N ASP A 252 1.36 0.34 21.27
CA ASP A 252 2.72 0.20 20.73
C ASP A 252 2.91 -1.10 19.92
N SER A 253 1.82 -1.69 19.44
CA SER A 253 1.74 -3.04 18.89
C SER A 253 2.08 -3.16 17.40
N LEU A 254 2.22 -2.03 16.67
CA LEU A 254 2.59 -2.10 15.24
C LEU A 254 3.99 -2.67 15.06
N PRO A 255 4.18 -3.59 14.11
CA PRO A 255 5.52 -4.03 13.73
C PRO A 255 6.31 -2.86 13.12
N ARG A 256 7.63 -3.02 13.03
CA ARG A 256 8.45 -2.14 12.22
C ARG A 256 8.34 -2.55 10.76
N PHE A 257 8.25 -1.56 9.88
CA PHE A 257 8.24 -1.77 8.44
C PHE A 257 9.59 -1.35 7.85
N ASP A 258 10.12 -2.13 6.94
CA ASP A 258 11.29 -1.71 6.17
C ASP A 258 10.88 -0.70 5.10
N GLN A 259 9.82 -1.00 4.37
CA GLN A 259 9.30 -0.13 3.32
C GLN A 259 7.79 0.01 3.49
N VAL A 260 7.29 1.24 3.41
CA VAL A 260 5.85 1.52 3.26
C VAL A 260 5.65 2.32 1.98
N VAL A 261 4.90 1.75 1.05
CA VAL A 261 4.71 2.31 -0.28
C VAL A 261 3.24 2.65 -0.52
N PHE A 262 3.00 3.86 -0.95
CA PHE A 262 1.70 4.34 -1.41
C PHE A 262 1.75 4.58 -2.92
N ALA A 263 1.12 3.70 -3.69
CA ALA A 263 1.05 3.80 -5.15
C ALA A 263 -0.29 4.42 -5.56
N ALA A 264 -0.27 5.62 -6.14
CA ALA A 264 -1.44 6.40 -6.54
C ALA A 264 -2.53 6.47 -5.44
N PRO A 265 -2.20 6.84 -4.19
CA PRO A 265 -3.10 6.69 -3.05
C PRO A 265 -4.35 7.58 -3.14
N ASP A 266 -5.50 6.95 -3.03
CA ASP A 266 -6.80 7.63 -2.92
C ASP A 266 -7.12 7.91 -1.44
N LEU A 267 -6.41 8.86 -0.86
CA LEU A 267 -6.46 9.26 0.55
C LEU A 267 -6.43 10.78 0.68
N ASP A 268 -7.15 11.36 1.63
CA ASP A 268 -7.04 12.81 1.92
C ASP A 268 -5.60 13.15 2.35
N ARG A 269 -4.93 14.02 1.58
CA ARG A 269 -3.54 14.41 1.85
C ARG A 269 -3.35 15.07 3.23
N ARG A 270 -4.39 15.70 3.80
CA ARG A 270 -4.31 16.35 5.12
C ARG A 270 -4.37 15.33 6.24
N VAL A 271 -5.22 14.31 6.11
CA VAL A 271 -5.28 13.16 7.02
C VAL A 271 -3.94 12.45 7.01
N PHE A 272 -3.41 12.17 5.82
CA PHE A 272 -2.08 11.56 5.70
C PHE A 272 -1.00 12.37 6.42
N ALA A 273 -0.86 13.66 6.11
CA ALA A 273 0.22 14.49 6.65
C ALA A 273 0.13 14.70 8.17
N ARG A 274 -1.09 14.81 8.71
CA ARG A 274 -1.31 15.11 10.13
C ARG A 274 -1.36 13.88 11.02
N GLU A 275 -1.88 12.77 10.51
CA GLU A 275 -2.18 11.60 11.33
C GLU A 275 -1.34 10.38 10.96
N ILE A 276 -1.11 10.13 9.69
CA ILE A 276 -0.53 8.87 9.23
C ILE A 276 0.99 8.96 9.13
N LEU A 277 1.50 10.01 8.50
CA LEU A 277 2.94 10.19 8.31
C LEU A 277 3.74 10.17 9.63
N PRO A 278 3.35 10.90 10.70
CA PRO A 278 4.10 10.86 11.96
C PRO A 278 4.15 9.47 12.60
N ARG A 279 3.11 8.66 12.42
CA ARG A 279 3.09 7.27 12.91
C ARG A 279 4.02 6.37 12.12
N LEU A 280 4.06 6.56 10.80
CA LEU A 280 4.96 5.82 9.92
C LEU A 280 6.42 6.20 10.14
N GLU A 281 6.74 7.49 10.34
CA GLU A 281 8.10 7.93 10.65
C GLU A 281 8.67 7.24 11.90
N ALA A 282 7.83 6.93 12.86
CA ALA A 282 8.22 6.21 14.07
C ALA A 282 8.41 4.70 13.84
N ARG A 283 7.90 4.13 12.76
CA ARG A 283 7.79 2.67 12.56
C ARG A 283 8.33 2.16 11.23
N ALA A 284 8.54 3.02 10.24
CA ALA A 284 9.05 2.63 8.93
C ALA A 284 10.48 3.14 8.73
N THR A 285 11.33 2.31 8.14
CA THR A 285 12.67 2.72 7.74
C THR A 285 12.58 3.69 6.55
N ARG A 286 11.63 3.45 5.64
CA ARG A 286 11.39 4.32 4.48
C ARG A 286 9.92 4.36 4.12
N ILE A 287 9.45 5.54 3.75
CA ILE A 287 8.09 5.79 3.26
C ILE A 287 8.22 6.35 1.84
N THR A 288 7.54 5.73 0.88
CA THR A 288 7.58 6.16 -0.52
C THR A 288 6.18 6.43 -1.05
N LEU A 289 6.00 7.59 -1.65
CA LEU A 289 4.78 8.03 -2.34
C LEU A 289 5.03 8.09 -3.84
N TYR A 290 4.23 7.37 -4.62
CA TYR A 290 4.14 7.58 -6.06
C TYR A 290 2.85 8.33 -6.37
N ALA A 291 2.97 9.52 -6.94
CA ALA A 291 1.86 10.41 -7.28
C ALA A 291 1.94 10.83 -8.74
N SER A 292 0.79 11.06 -9.38
CA SER A 292 0.72 11.43 -10.79
C SER A 292 -0.21 12.60 -11.02
N ASN A 293 0.21 13.57 -11.85
CA ASN A 293 -0.67 14.64 -12.30
C ASN A 293 -1.67 14.16 -13.36
N ASP A 294 -1.40 13.04 -14.03
CA ASP A 294 -2.22 12.51 -15.12
C ASP A 294 -3.19 11.40 -14.66
N ASP A 295 -3.49 11.35 -13.36
CA ASP A 295 -4.39 10.37 -12.77
C ASP A 295 -5.84 10.86 -12.79
N ASP A 296 -6.60 10.42 -13.79
CA ASP A 296 -7.99 10.82 -13.97
C ASP A 296 -8.93 10.16 -12.95
N ALA A 297 -8.59 8.97 -12.45
CA ALA A 297 -9.39 8.32 -11.40
C ALA A 297 -9.30 9.11 -10.08
N LEU A 298 -8.12 9.59 -9.70
CA LEU A 298 -7.96 10.43 -8.51
C LEU A 298 -8.54 11.83 -8.68
N ARG A 299 -8.59 12.37 -9.91
CA ARG A 299 -9.33 13.61 -10.19
C ARG A 299 -10.84 13.41 -9.98
N ALA A 300 -11.40 12.31 -10.46
CA ALA A 300 -12.79 11.94 -10.22
C ALA A 300 -13.07 11.74 -8.73
N SER A 301 -12.19 11.00 -8.02
CA SER A 301 -12.26 10.84 -6.57
C SER A 301 -12.26 12.17 -5.84
N ARG A 302 -11.39 13.12 -6.23
CA ARG A 302 -11.37 14.47 -5.68
C ARG A 302 -12.70 15.18 -5.86
N ALA A 303 -13.32 15.06 -7.03
CA ALA A 303 -14.62 15.69 -7.29
C ALA A 303 -15.72 15.14 -6.38
N VAL A 304 -15.73 13.82 -6.13
CA VAL A 304 -16.67 13.15 -5.24
C VAL A 304 -16.44 13.55 -3.78
N ASN A 305 -15.20 13.54 -3.32
CA ASN A 305 -14.86 13.75 -1.90
C ASN A 305 -14.68 15.22 -1.50
N GLY A 306 -14.55 16.15 -2.46
CA GLY A 306 -14.32 17.57 -2.20
C GLY A 306 -12.95 17.91 -1.61
N VAL A 307 -12.01 16.96 -1.57
CA VAL A 307 -10.68 17.11 -0.96
C VAL A 307 -9.56 16.61 -1.85
N TRP A 308 -8.37 17.21 -1.74
CA TRP A 308 -7.21 16.78 -2.50
C TRP A 308 -6.74 15.39 -2.08
N ARG A 309 -6.54 14.53 -3.08
CA ARG A 309 -6.05 13.17 -2.87
C ARG A 309 -4.52 13.16 -2.85
N LEU A 310 -3.95 12.33 -1.99
CA LEU A 310 -2.50 12.22 -1.76
C LEU A 310 -1.74 11.81 -3.03
N GLY A 311 -2.34 10.94 -3.86
CA GLY A 311 -1.73 10.47 -5.11
C GLY A 311 -1.79 11.45 -6.28
N LEU A 312 -2.39 12.66 -6.11
CA LEU A 312 -2.40 13.68 -7.14
C LEU A 312 -1.07 14.45 -7.18
N GLY A 313 -0.48 14.52 -8.37
CA GLY A 313 0.77 15.22 -8.67
C GLY A 313 0.61 16.69 -9.01
N GLY A 314 1.56 17.23 -9.80
CA GLY A 314 1.61 18.63 -10.24
C GLY A 314 1.73 19.59 -9.06
N ASP A 315 0.94 20.68 -9.07
CA ASP A 315 0.93 21.69 -8.01
C ASP A 315 0.41 21.13 -6.67
N SER A 316 -0.35 20.02 -6.73
CA SER A 316 -0.87 19.35 -5.54
C SER A 316 0.05 18.29 -4.95
N LEU A 317 1.17 18.00 -5.59
CA LEU A 317 2.14 16.99 -5.16
C LEU A 317 2.60 17.26 -3.71
N VAL A 318 2.41 16.29 -2.85
CA VAL A 318 2.82 16.38 -1.45
C VAL A 318 4.31 16.07 -1.35
N VAL A 319 5.09 17.06 -0.92
CA VAL A 319 6.53 16.92 -0.68
C VAL A 319 6.79 17.33 0.76
N VAL A 320 7.19 16.38 1.59
CA VAL A 320 7.41 16.58 3.03
C VAL A 320 8.67 15.84 3.46
N ARG A 321 9.27 16.24 4.58
CA ARG A 321 10.38 15.49 5.19
C ARG A 321 9.89 14.11 5.65
N GLY A 322 10.78 13.14 5.70
CA GLY A 322 10.46 11.78 6.17
C GLY A 322 9.80 10.88 5.12
N MET A 323 9.54 11.38 3.90
CA MET A 323 8.91 10.61 2.83
C MET A 323 9.59 10.89 1.48
N ASP A 324 9.95 9.84 0.76
CA ASP A 324 10.39 9.91 -0.63
C ASP A 324 9.18 10.11 -1.55
N THR A 325 8.99 11.30 -2.09
CA THR A 325 7.91 11.56 -3.04
C THR A 325 8.41 11.41 -4.46
N ILE A 326 7.75 10.57 -5.26
CA ILE A 326 8.09 10.30 -6.65
C ILE A 326 6.95 10.77 -7.54
N ASP A 327 7.25 11.73 -8.41
CA ASP A 327 6.35 12.18 -9.47
C ASP A 327 6.36 11.12 -10.60
N ALA A 328 5.30 10.35 -10.65
CA ALA A 328 5.06 9.30 -11.64
C ALA A 328 4.17 9.78 -12.79
N THR A 329 4.01 11.08 -12.96
CA THR A 329 3.33 11.68 -14.10
C THR A 329 3.89 11.14 -15.39
N ARG A 330 3.34 10.56 -16.32
CA ARG A 330 3.87 9.91 -17.54
C ARG A 330 4.31 8.46 -17.39
N VAL A 331 4.32 7.91 -16.18
CA VAL A 331 4.51 6.48 -15.97
C VAL A 331 3.11 5.84 -15.96
N LYS A 332 2.49 5.74 -17.12
CA LYS A 332 1.14 5.19 -17.29
C LYS A 332 1.20 3.72 -17.62
N ALA A 333 0.27 2.96 -17.06
CA ALA A 333 0.05 1.56 -17.43
C ALA A 333 -1.39 1.28 -17.87
N ASP A 334 -2.31 2.24 -17.71
CA ASP A 334 -3.68 2.15 -18.17
C ASP A 334 -4.16 3.46 -18.82
N ALA A 335 -5.34 3.44 -19.41
CA ALA A 335 -5.92 4.59 -20.09
C ALA A 335 -6.28 5.76 -19.16
N LEU A 336 -6.52 5.49 -17.87
CA LEU A 336 -6.83 6.50 -16.86
C LEU A 336 -5.59 7.09 -16.18
N GLY A 337 -4.40 6.51 -16.45
CA GLY A 337 -3.14 6.91 -15.82
C GLY A 337 -3.09 6.62 -14.31
N HIS A 338 -3.95 5.72 -13.82
CA HIS A 338 -4.10 5.40 -12.41
C HIS A 338 -3.28 4.18 -11.98
N THR A 339 -3.26 3.12 -12.78
CA THR A 339 -2.45 1.94 -12.51
C THR A 339 -1.01 2.16 -12.94
N LEU A 340 -0.07 1.87 -12.04
CA LEU A 340 1.38 1.95 -12.31
C LEU A 340 2.00 0.57 -12.58
N PHE A 341 1.38 -0.51 -12.08
CA PHE A 341 1.93 -1.87 -12.08
C PHE A 341 2.13 -2.52 -13.46
N GLY A 342 1.76 -1.86 -14.53
CA GLY A 342 2.05 -2.30 -15.86
C GLY A 342 3.21 -1.58 -16.53
N ASN A 343 3.78 -0.59 -15.87
CA ASN A 343 4.89 0.17 -16.43
C ASN A 343 6.22 -0.40 -15.97
N GLN A 344 7.09 -0.73 -16.93
CA GLN A 344 8.39 -1.35 -16.63
C GLN A 344 9.31 -0.46 -15.80
N ALA A 345 9.30 0.86 -15.99
CA ALA A 345 10.13 1.77 -15.21
C ALA A 345 9.67 1.81 -13.75
N PHE A 346 8.35 1.83 -13.50
CA PHE A 346 7.79 1.72 -12.17
C PHE A 346 8.13 0.39 -11.51
N LEU A 347 7.96 -0.73 -12.21
CA LEU A 347 8.26 -2.06 -11.67
C LEU A 347 9.74 -2.23 -11.34
N ALA A 348 10.64 -1.71 -12.19
CA ALA A 348 12.07 -1.73 -11.91
C ALA A 348 12.44 -0.87 -10.69
N ASP A 349 11.84 0.30 -10.54
CA ASP A 349 12.03 1.18 -9.39
C ASP A 349 11.48 0.55 -8.10
N LEU A 350 10.28 -0.02 -8.15
CA LEU A 350 9.64 -0.71 -7.04
C LEU A 350 10.44 -1.96 -6.62
N SER A 351 11.01 -2.71 -7.58
CA SER A 351 11.87 -3.85 -7.30
C SER A 351 13.13 -3.43 -6.55
N ALA A 352 13.83 -2.40 -7.02
CA ALA A 352 15.01 -1.88 -6.35
C ALA A 352 14.69 -1.32 -4.94
N LEU A 353 13.49 -0.76 -4.75
CA LEU A 353 13.02 -0.30 -3.45
C LEU A 353 12.73 -1.46 -2.50
N LEU A 354 11.85 -2.39 -2.90
CA LEU A 354 11.35 -3.45 -2.00
C LEU A 354 12.36 -4.57 -1.79
N ALA A 355 13.04 -5.00 -2.86
CA ALA A 355 13.98 -6.10 -2.77
C ALA A 355 15.36 -5.69 -2.23
N GLU A 356 15.81 -4.48 -2.56
CA GLU A 356 17.18 -4.02 -2.24
C GLU A 356 17.22 -2.88 -1.22
N GLY A 357 16.08 -2.26 -0.89
CA GLY A 357 16.02 -1.11 0.04
C GLY A 357 16.71 0.16 -0.47
N LYS A 358 16.94 0.28 -1.79
CA LYS A 358 17.69 1.36 -2.40
C LYS A 358 17.05 2.73 -2.20
N SER A 359 17.85 3.74 -1.94
CA SER A 359 17.44 5.14 -1.93
C SER A 359 17.05 5.64 -3.33
N PRO A 360 16.30 6.75 -3.45
CA PRO A 360 15.93 7.30 -4.76
C PRO A 360 17.12 7.58 -5.68
N ALA A 361 18.24 8.02 -5.13
CA ALA A 361 19.47 8.26 -5.90
C ALA A 361 20.06 6.97 -6.47
N GLU A 362 20.11 5.89 -5.67
CA GLU A 362 20.58 4.57 -6.10
C GLU A 362 19.62 3.92 -7.11
N ARG A 363 18.32 4.23 -7.05
CA ARG A 363 17.30 3.84 -8.03
C ARG A 363 17.37 4.66 -9.32
N ARG A 364 18.35 5.58 -9.43
CA ARG A 364 18.62 6.45 -10.59
C ARG A 364 17.48 7.41 -10.90
N LEU A 365 16.66 7.77 -9.92
CA LEU A 365 15.65 8.81 -10.07
C LEU A 365 16.32 10.19 -10.17
N LEU A 366 15.65 11.14 -10.79
CA LEU A 366 16.07 12.52 -10.92
C LEU A 366 15.55 13.32 -9.74
N ALA A 367 16.46 13.87 -8.92
CA ALA A 367 16.09 14.78 -7.83
C ALA A 367 15.66 16.15 -8.38
N VAL A 368 14.54 16.66 -7.85
CA VAL A 368 13.98 17.97 -8.20
C VAL A 368 13.76 18.76 -6.92
N LYS A 369 14.31 19.96 -6.85
CA LYS A 369 14.14 20.84 -5.68
C LYS A 369 12.79 21.58 -5.71
N ARG A 370 12.18 21.70 -4.54
CA ARG A 370 11.00 22.53 -4.26
C ARG A 370 11.23 23.30 -2.95
N GLY A 371 11.82 24.48 -3.04
CA GLY A 371 12.36 25.21 -1.87
C GLY A 371 13.47 24.41 -1.20
N ASP A 372 13.35 24.20 0.11
CA ASP A 372 14.30 23.40 0.92
C ASP A 372 14.00 21.89 0.90
N LEU A 373 12.99 21.47 0.16
CA LEU A 373 12.61 20.06 0.00
C LEU A 373 12.98 19.58 -1.39
N GLU A 374 13.05 18.26 -1.54
CA GLU A 374 13.21 17.63 -2.85
C GLU A 374 12.19 16.50 -3.05
N PHE A 375 11.87 16.24 -4.30
CA PHE A 375 11.11 15.10 -4.77
C PHE A 375 11.82 14.49 -5.98
N PHE A 376 11.35 13.36 -6.45
CA PHE A 376 12.04 12.59 -7.49
C PHE A 376 11.15 12.37 -8.71
N ARG A 377 11.78 12.16 -9.86
CA ARG A 377 11.15 11.83 -11.14
C ARG A 377 11.86 10.67 -11.81
N PHE A 378 11.15 9.96 -12.65
CA PHE A 378 11.78 8.98 -13.54
C PHE A 378 12.66 9.68 -14.57
N ARG A 379 13.85 9.10 -14.87
CA ARG A 379 14.73 9.60 -15.95
C ARG A 379 14.11 9.31 -17.31
N GLY A 380 14.36 10.20 -18.27
CA GLY A 380 13.80 10.08 -19.63
C GLY A 380 12.41 10.70 -19.75
N ASP A 381 11.94 11.38 -18.72
CA ASP A 381 10.75 12.23 -18.75
C ASP A 381 11.13 13.61 -19.34
N PRO A 382 10.93 13.86 -20.65
CA PRO A 382 11.14 15.18 -21.21
C PRO A 382 10.01 16.08 -20.70
N ARG A 383 10.34 16.92 -19.74
CA ARG A 383 9.56 18.08 -19.18
C ARG A 383 8.06 18.01 -19.23
#